data_35a15a209b519aff92832545a8c9edb5
#
_entry.id   35a15a209b519aff92832545a8c9edb5
#
_cell.length_a   1.000
_cell.length_b   1.000
_cell.length_c   1.000
_cell.angle_alpha   90.00
_cell.angle_beta   90.00
_cell.angle_gamma   90.00
#
_symmetry.space_group_name_H-M   'P 1'
#
loop_
_entity.id
_entity.type
_entity.pdbx_description
1 polymer ?
#
loop_
_entity_poly.entity_id
_entity_poly.type
_entity_poly.pdbx_seq_one_letter_code
_entity_poly.pdbx_strand_id
1 'polypeptide(L)'
;MKALVTGGAGFIGSHLCEALLEKGFAVACVDDLLTGKKENIAHLLDNKGFVFKKSSVCDPVRISGKIDIVFHLASPASPKDYMKYPLETLKANSIGTFNTLELAKEKKAAYFLASTSEVYGDPAVSPQKEDYNGNVSCTGPRSIYDEGKRFSEALTTQYKRSFGLNIKIARFF
;
A
#
# COMPACT_ATOMS: atom_id res chain seq x y z
N MET A 1 4.23 -11.63 16.52
CA MET A 1 4.03 -11.49 15.07
C MET A 1 4.78 -10.25 14.59
N LYS A 2 5.22 -10.21 13.32
CA LYS A 2 5.90 -9.04 12.73
C LYS A 2 5.16 -8.58 11.47
N ALA A 3 4.83 -7.29 11.41
CA ALA A 3 4.21 -6.66 10.26
C ALA A 3 5.21 -5.78 9.52
N LEU A 4 5.11 -5.74 8.20
CA LEU A 4 5.69 -4.70 7.36
C LEU A 4 4.56 -3.74 6.97
N VAL A 5 4.76 -2.44 7.20
CA VAL A 5 3.84 -1.38 6.75
C VAL A 5 4.62 -0.47 5.79
N THR A 6 4.24 -0.48 4.52
CA THR A 6 4.77 0.50 3.55
C THR A 6 3.83 1.70 3.48
N GLY A 7 4.38 2.89 3.30
CA GLY A 7 3.62 4.13 3.45
C GLY A 7 3.28 4.44 4.92
N GLY A 8 4.10 3.90 5.85
CA GLY A 8 3.81 3.98 7.27
C GLY A 8 4.02 5.36 7.91
N ALA A 9 4.67 6.29 7.23
CA ALA A 9 4.77 7.69 7.66
C ALA A 9 3.63 8.58 7.09
N GLY A 10 2.71 8.00 6.29
CA GLY A 10 1.48 8.65 5.85
C GLY A 10 0.42 8.69 6.95
N PHE A 11 -0.74 9.31 6.65
CA PHE A 11 -1.84 9.45 7.62
C PHE A 11 -2.36 8.09 8.11
N ILE A 12 -2.89 7.25 7.22
CA ILE A 12 -3.42 5.93 7.61
C ILE A 12 -2.30 5.02 8.13
N GLY A 13 -1.13 5.05 7.48
CA GLY A 13 -0.02 4.17 7.80
C GLY A 13 0.53 4.38 9.22
N SER A 14 0.63 5.62 9.69
CA SER A 14 1.12 5.94 11.05
C SER A 14 0.18 5.41 12.13
N HIS A 15 -1.12 5.63 11.98
CA HIS A 15 -2.12 5.07 12.90
C HIS A 15 -2.16 3.53 12.87
N LEU A 16 -1.96 2.93 11.69
CA LEU A 16 -1.85 1.47 11.59
C LEU A 16 -0.60 0.95 12.32
N CYS A 17 0.55 1.63 12.17
CA CYS A 17 1.77 1.26 12.90
C CYS A 17 1.55 1.29 14.41
N GLU A 18 0.93 2.35 14.93
CA GLU A 18 0.59 2.50 16.34
C GLU A 18 -0.33 1.36 16.82
N ALA A 19 -1.46 1.15 16.14
CA ALA A 19 -2.42 0.10 16.50
C ALA A 19 -1.82 -1.31 16.46
N LEU A 20 -0.89 -1.58 15.54
CA LEU A 20 -0.18 -2.87 15.48
C LEU A 20 0.76 -3.05 16.66
N LEU A 21 1.49 -2.00 17.07
CA LEU A 21 2.36 -2.02 18.23
C LEU A 21 1.56 -2.26 19.53
N GLU A 22 0.41 -1.59 19.69
CA GLU A 22 -0.50 -1.80 20.82
C GLU A 22 -1.02 -3.24 20.89
N LYS A 23 -1.19 -3.90 19.73
CA LYS A 23 -1.57 -5.32 19.63
C LYS A 23 -0.39 -6.28 19.80
N GLY A 24 0.80 -5.78 20.15
CA GLY A 24 2.00 -6.59 20.41
C GLY A 24 2.72 -7.10 19.14
N PHE A 25 2.47 -6.50 17.99
CA PHE A 25 3.28 -6.76 16.81
C PHE A 25 4.62 -6.03 16.88
N ALA A 26 5.67 -6.64 16.34
CA ALA A 26 6.81 -5.87 15.87
C ALA A 26 6.48 -5.27 14.51
N VAL A 27 6.83 -4.01 14.29
CA VAL A 27 6.48 -3.26 13.06
C VAL A 27 7.73 -2.79 12.36
N ALA A 28 7.88 -3.17 11.09
CA ALA A 28 8.82 -2.55 10.16
C ALA A 28 8.06 -1.55 9.30
N CYS A 29 8.36 -0.28 9.45
CA CYS A 29 7.78 0.82 8.67
C CYS A 29 8.73 1.20 7.54
N VAL A 30 8.25 1.20 6.30
CA VAL A 30 9.00 1.63 5.11
C VAL A 30 8.25 2.79 4.46
N ASP A 31 8.95 3.92 4.29
CA ASP A 31 8.41 5.11 3.66
C ASP A 31 9.55 5.94 3.06
N ASP A 32 9.39 6.54 1.89
CA ASP A 32 10.40 7.40 1.27
C ASP A 32 10.27 8.87 1.68
N LEU A 33 9.18 9.19 2.37
CA LEU A 33 8.80 10.53 2.82
C LEU A 33 8.50 11.49 1.65
N LEU A 34 8.07 10.97 0.49
CA LEU A 34 7.66 11.81 -0.64
C LEU A 34 6.43 12.65 -0.27
N THR A 35 5.44 12.03 0.37
CA THR A 35 4.22 12.68 0.89
C THR A 35 4.00 12.41 2.37
N GLY A 36 4.57 11.33 2.90
CA GLY A 36 4.61 11.01 4.32
C GLY A 36 5.51 11.98 5.10
N LYS A 37 5.31 12.06 6.42
CA LYS A 37 6.08 12.94 7.31
C LYS A 37 6.65 12.14 8.47
N LYS A 38 7.93 12.35 8.78
CA LYS A 38 8.59 11.67 9.90
C LYS A 38 7.93 12.01 11.24
N GLU A 39 7.35 13.20 11.35
CA GLU A 39 6.62 13.66 12.53
C GLU A 39 5.43 12.76 12.87
N ASN A 40 4.78 12.15 11.86
CA ASN A 40 3.65 11.24 12.07
C ASN A 40 4.02 9.97 12.85
N ILE A 41 5.30 9.57 12.80
CA ILE A 41 5.82 8.36 13.45
C ILE A 41 6.86 8.70 14.53
N ALA A 42 7.08 9.97 14.86
CA ALA A 42 8.12 10.39 15.79
C ALA A 42 7.97 9.72 17.17
N HIS A 43 6.74 9.64 17.67
CA HIS A 43 6.41 9.02 18.96
C HIS A 43 6.62 7.49 19.00
N LEU A 44 6.81 6.85 17.83
CA LEU A 44 7.05 5.41 17.73
C LEU A 44 8.55 5.06 17.66
N LEU A 45 9.42 6.02 17.36
CA LEU A 45 10.83 5.76 17.06
C LEU A 45 11.61 5.16 18.23
N ASP A 46 11.21 5.46 19.48
CA ASP A 46 11.83 4.92 20.68
C ASP A 46 11.24 3.57 21.11
N ASN A 47 10.20 3.09 20.44
CA ASN A 47 9.58 1.80 20.74
C ASN A 47 10.46 0.67 20.21
N LYS A 48 10.90 -0.24 21.10
CA LYS A 48 11.76 -1.38 20.74
C LYS A 48 11.15 -2.34 19.72
N GLY A 49 9.83 -2.33 19.57
CA GLY A 49 9.09 -3.12 18.58
C GLY A 49 8.97 -2.43 17.23
N PHE A 50 9.41 -1.18 17.08
CA PHE A 50 9.27 -0.38 15.86
C PHE A 50 10.61 -0.13 15.18
N VAL A 51 10.66 -0.33 13.87
CA VAL A 51 11.83 0.00 13.04
C VAL A 51 11.38 0.81 11.84
N PHE A 52 11.88 2.02 11.69
CA PHE A 52 11.68 2.85 10.52
C PHE A 52 12.84 2.71 9.53
N LYS A 53 12.52 2.49 8.27
CA LYS A 53 13.46 2.48 7.15
C LYS A 53 13.01 3.48 6.10
N LYS A 54 13.80 4.53 5.86
CA LYS A 54 13.58 5.44 4.74
C LYS A 54 14.00 4.75 3.45
N SER A 55 13.02 4.36 2.62
CA SER A 55 13.27 3.67 1.33
C SER A 55 12.02 3.74 0.48
N SER A 56 12.20 3.85 -0.84
CA SER A 56 11.10 3.72 -1.79
C SER A 56 10.69 2.25 -1.94
N VAL A 57 9.39 2.01 -2.12
CA VAL A 57 8.87 0.68 -2.49
C VAL A 57 9.21 0.28 -3.93
N CYS A 58 9.62 1.27 -4.75
CA CYS A 58 10.10 1.00 -6.11
C CYS A 58 11.49 0.34 -6.13
N ASP A 59 12.25 0.46 -5.03
CA ASP A 59 13.47 -0.30 -4.82
C ASP A 59 13.14 -1.67 -4.19
N PRO A 60 14.02 -2.68 -4.32
CA PRO A 60 13.81 -3.96 -3.65
C PRO A 60 13.67 -3.79 -2.13
N VAL A 61 12.49 -4.10 -1.61
CA VAL A 61 12.21 -3.99 -0.17
C VAL A 61 12.86 -5.18 0.54
N ARG A 62 13.93 -4.91 1.28
CA ARG A 62 14.66 -5.95 2.04
C ARG A 62 14.43 -5.77 3.52
N ILE A 63 13.77 -6.77 4.13
CA ILE A 63 13.52 -6.82 5.58
C ILE A 63 14.06 -8.16 6.11
N SER A 64 14.90 -8.08 7.14
CA SER A 64 15.47 -9.27 7.78
C SER A 64 14.45 -10.01 8.65
N GLY A 65 14.62 -11.32 8.69
CA GLY A 65 13.80 -12.20 9.52
C GLY A 65 12.42 -12.50 8.93
N LYS A 66 11.58 -13.10 9.77
CA LYS A 66 10.20 -13.46 9.42
C LYS A 66 9.31 -12.22 9.34
N ILE A 67 8.43 -12.20 8.35
CA ILE A 67 7.30 -11.26 8.26
C ILE A 67 6.03 -12.12 8.22
N ASP A 68 5.06 -11.80 9.04
CA ASP A 68 3.78 -12.52 9.09
C ASP A 68 2.73 -11.88 8.19
N ILE A 69 2.80 -10.53 8.01
CA ILE A 69 1.88 -9.78 7.16
C ILE A 69 2.56 -8.54 6.57
N VAL A 70 2.24 -8.25 5.31
CA VAL A 70 2.63 -7.02 4.60
C VAL A 70 1.38 -6.17 4.40
N PHE A 71 1.38 -4.95 4.93
CA PHE A 71 0.40 -3.90 4.64
C PHE A 71 0.99 -2.93 3.62
N HIS A 72 0.49 -2.96 2.40
CA HIS A 72 0.95 -2.09 1.32
C HIS A 72 0.02 -0.89 1.18
N LEU A 73 0.46 0.26 1.77
CA LEU A 73 -0.25 1.53 1.73
C LEU A 73 0.53 2.62 0.96
N ALA A 74 1.77 2.33 0.56
CA ALA A 74 2.64 3.31 -0.08
C ALA A 74 2.10 3.70 -1.47
N SER A 75 1.59 4.91 -1.56
CA SER A 75 1.21 5.62 -2.79
C SER A 75 0.86 7.07 -2.44
N PRO A 76 1.22 8.07 -3.25
CA PRO A 76 0.55 9.37 -3.19
C PRO A 76 -0.95 9.14 -3.43
N ALA A 77 -1.80 9.58 -2.50
CA ALA A 77 -3.23 9.23 -2.49
C ALA A 77 -4.17 10.44 -2.61
N SER A 78 -3.71 11.64 -2.26
CA SER A 78 -4.53 12.83 -2.44
C SER A 78 -4.45 13.35 -3.88
N PRO A 79 -5.53 13.94 -4.45
CA PRO A 79 -5.51 14.54 -5.78
C PRO A 79 -4.35 15.53 -5.98
N LYS A 80 -4.07 16.33 -4.97
CA LYS A 80 -2.95 17.28 -4.97
C LYS A 80 -1.60 16.57 -5.13
N ASP A 81 -1.41 15.46 -4.43
CA ASP A 81 -0.13 14.77 -4.40
C ASP A 81 0.09 13.91 -5.65
N TYR A 82 -0.89 13.10 -6.06
CA TYR A 82 -0.68 12.27 -7.25
C TYR A 82 -0.61 13.10 -8.55
N MET A 83 -1.26 14.27 -8.60
CA MET A 83 -1.09 15.20 -9.72
C MET A 83 0.28 15.88 -9.72
N LYS A 84 0.86 16.10 -8.52
CA LYS A 84 2.22 16.66 -8.39
C LYS A 84 3.31 15.64 -8.70
N TYR A 85 3.08 14.37 -8.37
CA TYR A 85 4.04 13.27 -8.50
C TYR A 85 3.47 12.13 -9.37
N PRO A 86 3.13 12.39 -10.63
CA PRO A 86 2.39 11.42 -11.47
C PRO A 86 3.18 10.13 -11.75
N LEU A 87 4.46 10.25 -12.08
CA LEU A 87 5.28 9.08 -12.38
C LEU A 87 5.61 8.26 -11.14
N GLU A 88 5.86 8.93 -10.01
CA GLU A 88 6.08 8.29 -8.71
C GLU A 88 4.84 7.53 -8.27
N THR A 89 3.65 8.09 -8.51
CA THR A 89 2.36 7.44 -8.22
C THR A 89 2.19 6.16 -9.04
N LEU A 90 2.42 6.21 -10.35
CA LEU A 90 2.37 5.03 -11.21
C LEU A 90 3.39 3.97 -10.80
N LYS A 91 4.64 4.37 -10.51
CA LYS A 91 5.69 3.45 -10.06
C LYS A 91 5.36 2.80 -8.72
N ALA A 92 4.86 3.56 -7.73
CA ALA A 92 4.49 3.01 -6.44
C ALA A 92 3.37 1.97 -6.57
N ASN A 93 2.35 2.25 -7.42
CA ASN A 93 1.24 1.34 -7.64
C ASN A 93 1.56 0.15 -8.58
N SER A 94 2.63 0.20 -9.36
CA SER A 94 3.07 -0.90 -10.24
C SER A 94 4.30 -1.63 -9.68
N ILE A 95 5.47 -1.04 -9.78
CA ILE A 95 6.74 -1.63 -9.32
C ILE A 95 6.71 -1.85 -7.80
N GLY A 96 6.19 -0.87 -7.04
CA GLY A 96 6.08 -0.97 -5.59
C GLY A 96 5.16 -2.12 -5.15
N THR A 97 4.02 -2.27 -5.81
CA THR A 97 3.11 -3.40 -5.57
C THR A 97 3.78 -4.73 -5.92
N PHE A 98 4.47 -4.80 -7.06
CA PHE A 98 5.21 -6.00 -7.45
C PHE A 98 6.29 -6.38 -6.42
N ASN A 99 7.14 -5.44 -6.03
CA ASN A 99 8.22 -5.69 -5.07
C ASN A 99 7.69 -6.16 -3.70
N THR A 100 6.60 -5.58 -3.23
CA THR A 100 6.00 -5.93 -1.93
C THR A 100 5.27 -7.27 -1.97
N LEU A 101 4.68 -7.65 -3.12
CA LEU A 101 4.10 -8.99 -3.35
C LEU A 101 5.18 -10.06 -3.43
N GLU A 102 6.30 -9.81 -4.13
CA GLU A 102 7.44 -10.74 -4.17
C GLU A 102 8.00 -10.98 -2.76
N LEU A 103 8.14 -9.91 -1.96
CA LEU A 103 8.54 -10.05 -0.57
C LEU A 103 7.53 -10.88 0.23
N ALA A 104 6.23 -10.61 0.10
CA ALA A 104 5.21 -11.38 0.81
C ALA A 104 5.24 -12.86 0.42
N LYS A 105 5.43 -13.17 -0.86
CA LYS A 105 5.60 -14.53 -1.36
C LYS A 105 6.85 -15.20 -0.78
N GLU A 106 8.01 -14.54 -0.82
CA GLU A 106 9.27 -15.03 -0.25
C GLU A 106 9.13 -15.36 1.24
N LYS A 107 8.51 -14.45 2.00
CA LYS A 107 8.32 -14.58 3.46
C LYS A 107 7.15 -15.49 3.84
N LYS A 108 6.35 -15.97 2.89
CA LYS A 108 5.08 -16.66 3.12
C LYS A 108 4.14 -15.87 4.03
N ALA A 109 4.16 -14.55 3.86
CA ALA A 109 3.39 -13.59 4.64
C ALA A 109 1.99 -13.39 4.03
N ALA A 110 1.01 -13.07 4.85
CA ALA A 110 -0.25 -12.51 4.35
C ALA A 110 0.01 -11.12 3.73
N TYR A 111 -0.86 -10.71 2.80
CA TYR A 111 -0.73 -9.43 2.11
C TYR A 111 -2.04 -8.64 2.16
N PHE A 112 -1.95 -7.38 2.53
CA PHE A 112 -3.06 -6.44 2.52
C PHE A 112 -2.72 -5.28 1.57
N LEU A 113 -3.60 -5.04 0.59
CA LEU A 113 -3.51 -3.91 -0.32
C LEU A 113 -4.51 -2.83 0.12
N ALA A 114 -4.01 -1.63 0.37
CA ALA A 114 -4.83 -0.43 0.47
C ALA A 114 -5.20 0.05 -0.94
N SER A 115 -6.40 -0.29 -1.38
CA SER A 115 -7.02 0.21 -2.60
C SER A 115 -7.92 1.40 -2.32
N THR A 116 -8.76 1.79 -3.25
CA THR A 116 -9.54 3.03 -3.20
C THR A 116 -10.85 2.89 -3.95
N SER A 117 -11.85 3.71 -3.62
CA SER A 117 -13.06 3.89 -4.42
C SER A 117 -12.79 4.42 -5.83
N GLU A 118 -11.64 5.05 -6.05
CA GLU A 118 -11.23 5.58 -7.37
C GLU A 118 -11.08 4.48 -8.45
N VAL A 119 -10.97 3.19 -8.05
CA VAL A 119 -11.03 2.07 -9.00
C VAL A 119 -12.36 1.97 -9.75
N TYR A 120 -13.38 2.63 -9.24
CA TYR A 120 -14.69 2.74 -9.88
C TYR A 120 -14.79 3.91 -10.88
N GLY A 121 -13.85 4.88 -10.81
CA GLY A 121 -13.83 6.06 -11.68
C GLY A 121 -15.03 6.97 -11.50
N ASP A 122 -15.69 7.32 -12.59
CA ASP A 122 -16.96 8.06 -12.62
C ASP A 122 -18.13 7.06 -12.64
N PRO A 123 -18.63 6.63 -11.47
CA PRO A 123 -19.50 5.47 -11.39
C PRO A 123 -20.92 5.79 -11.87
N ALA A 124 -21.46 4.92 -12.73
CA ALA A 124 -22.84 4.99 -13.20
C ALA A 124 -23.86 4.44 -12.17
N VAL A 125 -23.42 3.84 -11.07
CA VAL A 125 -24.25 3.22 -10.03
C VAL A 125 -23.85 3.68 -8.63
N SER A 126 -24.82 3.81 -7.74
CA SER A 126 -24.62 4.13 -6.32
C SER A 126 -25.64 3.34 -5.48
N PRO A 127 -25.22 2.70 -4.37
CA PRO A 127 -23.85 2.52 -3.91
C PRO A 127 -23.05 1.57 -4.84
N GLN A 128 -21.72 1.75 -4.91
CA GLN A 128 -20.84 0.89 -5.67
C GLN A 128 -20.66 -0.45 -4.92
N LYS A 129 -21.00 -1.55 -5.60
CA LYS A 129 -20.72 -2.90 -5.11
C LYS A 129 -19.32 -3.35 -5.49
N GLU A 130 -18.76 -4.32 -4.75
CA GLU A 130 -17.40 -4.82 -5.01
C GLU A 130 -17.23 -5.46 -6.40
N ASP A 131 -18.29 -6.01 -6.98
CA ASP A 131 -18.34 -6.63 -8.31
C ASP A 131 -18.55 -5.63 -9.45
N TYR A 132 -18.82 -4.35 -9.15
CA TYR A 132 -18.95 -3.32 -10.17
C TYR A 132 -17.59 -2.99 -10.79
N ASN A 133 -17.48 -3.12 -12.11
CA ASN A 133 -16.21 -2.94 -12.84
C ASN A 133 -15.74 -1.49 -12.96
N GLY A 134 -16.63 -0.52 -12.73
CA GLY A 134 -16.30 0.89 -12.80
C GLY A 134 -16.37 1.49 -14.20
N ASN A 135 -16.11 2.79 -14.27
CA ASN A 135 -16.03 3.60 -15.49
C ASN A 135 -14.82 4.53 -15.39
N VAL A 136 -13.64 4.00 -15.75
CA VAL A 136 -12.35 4.68 -15.61
C VAL A 136 -11.80 5.05 -16.99
N SER A 137 -11.30 6.28 -17.13
CA SER A 137 -10.58 6.71 -18.33
C SER A 137 -9.12 6.31 -18.27
N CYS A 138 -8.65 5.51 -19.23
CA CYS A 138 -7.25 5.07 -19.30
C CYS A 138 -6.25 6.21 -19.55
N THR A 139 -6.71 7.33 -20.12
CA THR A 139 -5.84 8.45 -20.56
C THR A 139 -6.23 9.79 -19.93
N GLY A 140 -7.24 9.80 -19.09
CA GLY A 140 -7.66 11.01 -18.38
C GLY A 140 -6.62 11.46 -17.34
N PRO A 141 -6.73 12.70 -16.83
CA PRO A 141 -5.72 13.26 -15.92
C PRO A 141 -5.60 12.49 -14.60
N ARG A 142 -6.65 11.75 -14.19
CA ARG A 142 -6.65 10.92 -12.98
C ARG A 142 -6.19 9.48 -13.22
N SER A 143 -6.00 9.06 -14.47
CA SER A 143 -5.60 7.69 -14.82
C SER A 143 -4.32 7.24 -14.12
N ILE A 144 -3.42 8.17 -13.81
CA ILE A 144 -2.18 7.92 -13.04
C ILE A 144 -2.43 7.26 -11.68
N TYR A 145 -3.54 7.60 -11.04
CA TYR A 145 -3.92 7.02 -9.76
C TYR A 145 -4.95 5.89 -9.95
N ASP A 146 -6.00 6.15 -10.67
CA ASP A 146 -7.13 5.24 -10.86
C ASP A 146 -6.66 3.92 -11.51
N GLU A 147 -5.99 3.98 -12.66
CA GLU A 147 -5.44 2.79 -13.34
C GLU A 147 -4.26 2.19 -12.57
N GLY A 148 -3.45 3.01 -11.89
CA GLY A 148 -2.41 2.51 -11.01
C GLY A 148 -2.96 1.60 -9.91
N LYS A 149 -4.05 1.99 -9.26
CA LYS A 149 -4.72 1.19 -8.22
C LYS A 149 -5.45 -0.03 -8.81
N ARG A 150 -6.09 0.10 -9.96
CA ARG A 150 -6.70 -1.03 -10.69
C ARG A 150 -5.64 -2.07 -11.06
N PHE A 151 -4.48 -1.64 -11.54
CA PHE A 151 -3.34 -2.52 -11.80
C PHE A 151 -2.86 -3.22 -10.51
N SER A 152 -2.75 -2.50 -9.39
CA SER A 152 -2.37 -3.07 -8.09
C SER A 152 -3.33 -4.18 -7.65
N GLU A 153 -4.65 -3.98 -7.80
CA GLU A 153 -5.66 -5.01 -7.49
C GLU A 153 -5.54 -6.23 -8.40
N ALA A 154 -5.38 -6.00 -9.71
CA ALA A 154 -5.24 -7.08 -10.70
C ALA A 154 -3.99 -7.93 -10.40
N LEU A 155 -2.85 -7.27 -10.14
CA LEU A 155 -1.60 -7.94 -9.80
C LEU A 155 -1.72 -8.72 -8.48
N THR A 156 -2.28 -8.11 -7.43
CA THR A 156 -2.50 -8.75 -6.13
C THR A 156 -3.39 -9.99 -6.26
N THR A 157 -4.47 -9.88 -7.04
CA THR A 157 -5.38 -11.00 -7.30
C THR A 157 -4.68 -12.13 -8.08
N GLN A 158 -3.80 -11.78 -9.03
CA GLN A 158 -3.05 -12.77 -9.78
C GLN A 158 -2.04 -13.51 -8.89
N TYR A 159 -1.41 -12.86 -7.91
CA TYR A 159 -0.55 -13.54 -6.93
C TYR A 159 -1.32 -14.56 -6.08
N LYS A 160 -2.58 -14.26 -5.70
CA LYS A 160 -3.44 -15.25 -5.05
C LYS A 160 -3.70 -16.46 -5.95
N ARG A 161 -4.04 -16.23 -7.23
CA ARG A 161 -4.36 -17.29 -8.19
C ARG A 161 -3.15 -18.16 -8.51
N SER A 162 -1.98 -17.54 -8.75
CA SER A 162 -0.78 -18.26 -9.20
C SER A 162 0.02 -18.90 -8.08
N PHE A 163 0.03 -18.30 -6.88
CA PHE A 163 0.90 -18.73 -5.78
C PHE A 163 0.15 -19.07 -4.49
N GLY A 164 -1.18 -18.96 -4.46
CA GLY A 164 -1.97 -19.22 -3.25
C GLY A 164 -1.74 -18.19 -2.13
N LEU A 165 -1.22 -16.98 -2.46
CA LEU A 165 -0.94 -15.97 -1.45
C LEU A 165 -2.22 -15.57 -0.71
N ASN A 166 -2.17 -15.51 0.62
CA ASN A 166 -3.28 -15.03 1.42
C ASN A 166 -3.37 -13.51 1.30
N ILE A 167 -4.32 -13.02 0.50
CA ILE A 167 -4.48 -11.58 0.22
C ILE A 167 -5.78 -11.03 0.79
N LYS A 168 -5.74 -9.74 1.13
CA LYS A 168 -6.91 -8.90 1.38
C LYS A 168 -6.75 -7.59 0.61
N ILE A 169 -7.84 -7.09 0.07
CA ILE A 169 -7.90 -5.78 -0.61
C ILE A 169 -8.99 -4.97 0.07
N ALA A 170 -8.71 -3.74 0.47
CA ALA A 170 -9.72 -2.82 0.98
C ALA A 170 -9.77 -1.57 0.10
N ARG A 171 -10.94 -1.24 -0.40
CA ARG A 171 -11.22 0.00 -1.14
C ARG A 171 -11.68 1.05 -0.16
N PHE A 172 -10.86 2.05 0.08
CA PHE A 172 -11.19 3.20 0.94
C PHE A 172 -11.99 4.24 0.15
N PHE A 173 -12.99 4.82 0.80
CA PHE A 173 -13.84 5.90 0.28
C PHE A 173 -13.45 7.23 0.92
#